data_3c4c3561a9a951725830a69f40c6edfa
#
_entry.id   3c4c3561a9a951725830a69f40c6edfa
#
_cell.length_a   1.000
_cell.length_b   1.000
_cell.length_c   1.000
_cell.angle_alpha   90.00
_cell.angle_beta   90.00
_cell.angle_gamma   90.00
#
_symmetry.space_group_name_H-M   'P 1'
#
loop_
_entity.id
_entity.type
_entity.pdbx_description
1 polymer ?
#
loop_
_entity_poly.entity_id
_entity_poly.type
_entity_poly.pdbx_seq_one_letter_code
_entity_poly.pdbx_strand_id
1 'polypeptide(L)'
;MKLKELLLVVHLLVGFHFILHAQNHLVVYPAPDEVDLKKDFTVKVREVGKEWQWVDVYPVKVDEVRQTKHHVELASMGYFDFSGQVEVSVTYNKGEVKSGRVRPLSYGITPRISGSTMTFTLDRPRNLSIEVNGDIFHNLHLFANPIDENRPKKLKDKNLIYFAPGIHQL
;
A
#
# COMPACT_ATOMS: atom_id res chain seq x y z
N MET A 1 5.37 4.03 55.79
CA MET A 1 4.70 4.67 54.64
C MET A 1 3.23 4.76 54.99
N LYS A 2 2.66 5.95 55.05
CA LYS A 2 1.24 6.14 55.43
C LYS A 2 0.35 5.75 54.25
N LEU A 3 -0.80 5.12 54.53
CA LEU A 3 -1.74 4.60 53.51
C LEU A 3 -2.11 5.63 52.40
N LYS A 4 -2.14 6.92 52.77
CA LYS A 4 -2.37 8.03 51.85
C LYS A 4 -1.24 8.23 50.84
N GLU A 5 0.01 7.99 51.17
CA GLU A 5 1.16 8.07 50.26
C GLU A 5 1.20 6.88 49.30
N LEU A 6 0.79 5.70 49.78
CA LEU A 6 0.67 4.52 48.95
C LEU A 6 -0.46 4.68 47.89
N LEU A 7 -1.60 5.24 48.25
CA LEU A 7 -2.71 5.54 47.37
C LEU A 7 -2.32 6.58 46.29
N LEU A 8 -1.51 7.59 46.64
CA LEU A 8 -1.03 8.60 45.67
C LEU A 8 -0.08 7.98 44.65
N VAL A 9 0.83 7.11 45.08
CA VAL A 9 1.75 6.40 44.17
C VAL A 9 1.03 5.45 43.21
N VAL A 10 -0.01 4.75 43.69
CA VAL A 10 -0.83 3.86 42.85
C VAL A 10 -1.63 4.66 41.83
N HIS A 11 -2.16 5.84 42.18
CA HIS A 11 -2.85 6.71 41.21
C HIS A 11 -1.89 7.30 40.16
N LEU A 12 -0.63 7.60 40.54
CA LEU A 12 0.39 8.08 39.60
C LEU A 12 0.82 7.00 38.61
N LEU A 13 0.86 5.72 39.02
CA LEU A 13 1.21 4.58 38.19
C LEU A 13 0.08 4.17 37.20
N VAL A 14 -1.18 4.37 37.58
CA VAL A 14 -2.33 4.06 36.71
C VAL A 14 -2.58 5.16 35.66
N GLY A 15 -2.14 6.40 35.92
CA GLY A 15 -2.32 7.54 35.01
C GLY A 15 -1.37 7.60 33.80
N PHE A 16 -0.35 6.73 33.72
CA PHE A 16 0.70 6.79 32.69
C PHE A 16 0.60 5.69 31.64
N HIS A 17 -0.61 5.22 31.33
CA HIS A 17 -0.82 4.53 30.07
C HIS A 17 -1.04 5.58 28.98
N PHE A 18 0.03 6.31 28.61
CA PHE A 18 0.08 6.92 27.29
C PHE A 18 0.05 5.78 26.27
N ILE A 19 -1.12 5.51 25.74
CA ILE A 19 -1.23 4.77 24.49
C ILE A 19 -0.51 5.67 23.48
N LEU A 20 0.76 5.36 23.19
CA LEU A 20 1.45 5.85 22.01
C LEU A 20 0.65 5.30 20.82
N HIS A 21 -0.39 6.03 20.43
CA HIS A 21 -0.99 5.84 19.14
C HIS A 21 0.11 6.22 18.15
N ALA A 22 0.75 5.23 17.54
CA ALA A 22 1.56 5.47 16.37
C ALA A 22 0.65 6.30 15.43
N GLN A 23 1.07 7.52 15.14
CA GLN A 23 0.30 8.40 14.27
C GLN A 23 0.25 7.73 12.91
N ASN A 24 -0.93 7.22 12.52
CA ASN A 24 -1.13 6.70 11.19
C ASN A 24 -0.90 7.85 10.21
N HIS A 25 -0.20 7.56 9.14
CA HIS A 25 0.01 8.52 8.07
C HIS A 25 -0.09 7.81 6.74
N LEU A 26 -0.84 8.38 5.80
CA LEU A 26 -1.08 7.83 4.49
C LEU A 26 -0.83 8.92 3.43
N VAL A 27 -0.01 8.60 2.45
CA VAL A 27 0.26 9.46 1.29
C VAL A 27 -0.06 8.69 0.02
N VAL A 28 -0.98 9.22 -0.77
CA VAL A 28 -1.31 8.72 -2.10
C VAL A 28 -0.81 9.73 -3.13
N TYR A 29 -0.23 9.23 -4.20
CA TYR A 29 0.36 10.05 -5.26
C TYR A 29 -0.53 10.02 -6.49
N PRO A 30 -1.03 11.18 -6.96
CA PRO A 30 -1.78 11.24 -8.20
C PRO A 30 -0.87 10.92 -9.40
N ALA A 31 -1.44 10.30 -10.41
CA ALA A 31 -0.75 10.08 -11.67
C ALA A 31 -0.44 11.42 -12.36
N PRO A 32 0.66 11.53 -13.11
CA PRO A 32 0.86 12.63 -14.04
C PRO A 32 -0.24 12.68 -15.10
N ASP A 33 -0.62 13.89 -15.55
CA ASP A 33 -1.77 14.12 -16.44
C ASP A 33 -1.69 13.35 -17.78
N GLU A 34 -0.49 13.02 -18.26
CA GLU A 34 -0.24 12.38 -19.56
C GLU A 34 -0.10 10.86 -19.49
N VAL A 35 -0.38 10.24 -18.33
CA VAL A 35 -0.19 8.80 -18.13
C VAL A 35 -1.49 8.03 -18.38
N ASP A 36 -1.43 7.04 -19.26
CA ASP A 36 -2.51 6.07 -19.43
C ASP A 36 -2.60 5.15 -18.20
N LEU A 37 -3.73 5.18 -17.52
CA LEU A 37 -3.99 4.33 -16.37
C LEU A 37 -4.53 2.96 -16.78
N LYS A 38 -4.11 1.92 -16.09
CA LYS A 38 -4.61 0.55 -16.28
C LYS A 38 -5.95 0.39 -15.56
N LYS A 39 -6.97 -0.08 -16.27
CA LYS A 39 -8.35 -0.19 -15.75
C LYS A 39 -8.74 -1.58 -15.26
N ASP A 40 -7.81 -2.52 -15.18
CA ASP A 40 -8.10 -3.90 -14.75
C ASP A 40 -8.48 -3.98 -13.28
N PHE A 41 -7.95 -3.06 -12.48
CA PHE A 41 -8.22 -2.94 -11.06
C PHE A 41 -8.57 -1.52 -10.67
N THR A 42 -9.44 -1.40 -9.66
CA THR A 42 -9.67 -0.19 -8.90
C THR A 42 -9.11 -0.37 -7.50
N VAL A 43 -8.19 0.48 -7.10
CA VAL A 43 -7.52 0.39 -5.80
C VAL A 43 -7.89 1.58 -4.94
N LYS A 44 -8.24 1.32 -3.69
CA LYS A 44 -8.47 2.34 -2.66
C LYS A 44 -7.74 1.94 -1.39
N VAL A 45 -7.26 2.93 -0.67
CA VAL A 45 -6.60 2.75 0.61
C VAL A 45 -7.11 3.80 1.61
N ARG A 46 -7.14 3.45 2.89
CA ARG A 46 -7.45 4.41 3.95
C ARG A 46 -6.72 4.06 5.24
N GLU A 47 -6.45 5.06 6.04
CA GLU A 47 -6.22 4.85 7.46
C GLU A 47 -7.49 4.28 8.09
N VAL A 48 -7.34 3.42 9.09
CA VAL A 48 -8.50 2.79 9.76
C VAL A 48 -9.46 3.86 10.30
N GLY A 49 -10.73 3.78 9.87
CA GLY A 49 -11.78 4.71 10.27
C GLY A 49 -11.78 6.07 9.55
N LYS A 50 -10.94 6.26 8.54
CA LYS A 50 -10.91 7.45 7.69
C LYS A 50 -11.57 7.20 6.33
N GLU A 51 -11.70 8.28 5.53
CA GLU A 51 -12.22 8.18 4.17
C GLU A 51 -11.27 7.45 3.22
N TRP A 52 -11.83 6.79 2.22
CA TRP A 52 -11.10 6.11 1.19
C TRP A 52 -10.43 7.08 0.22
N GLN A 53 -9.15 6.83 -0.06
CA GLN A 53 -8.38 7.54 -1.08
C GLN A 53 -8.13 6.60 -2.25
N TRP A 54 -8.19 7.12 -3.48
CA TRP A 54 -7.94 6.38 -4.70
C TRP A 54 -6.44 6.25 -4.94
N VAL A 55 -6.01 5.06 -5.35
CA VAL A 55 -4.64 4.80 -5.80
C VAL A 55 -4.66 4.60 -7.30
N ASP A 56 -3.92 5.41 -8.02
CA ASP A 56 -3.80 5.27 -9.46
C ASP A 56 -3.06 3.98 -9.83
N VAL A 57 -3.57 3.30 -10.87
CA VAL A 57 -3.06 2.00 -11.30
C VAL A 57 -2.45 2.13 -12.69
N TYR A 58 -1.18 1.80 -12.79
CA TYR A 58 -0.37 1.92 -14.01
C TYR A 58 -0.23 0.58 -14.71
N PRO A 59 -0.10 0.54 -16.05
CA PRO A 59 0.35 -0.65 -16.76
C PRO A 59 1.85 -0.87 -16.52
N VAL A 60 2.24 -2.11 -16.28
CA VAL A 60 3.64 -2.52 -16.21
C VAL A 60 3.88 -3.70 -17.13
N LYS A 61 4.94 -3.63 -17.94
CA LYS A 61 5.36 -4.73 -18.78
C LYS A 61 6.10 -5.76 -17.93
N VAL A 62 5.61 -7.00 -17.97
CA VAL A 62 6.25 -8.15 -17.35
C VAL A 62 6.70 -9.07 -18.48
N ASP A 63 8.01 -9.33 -18.56
CA ASP A 63 8.58 -10.28 -19.50
C ASP A 63 8.61 -11.66 -18.86
N GLU A 64 7.86 -12.57 -19.42
CA GLU A 64 7.78 -13.95 -19.00
C GLU A 64 8.50 -14.85 -20.00
N VAL A 65 9.33 -15.75 -19.50
CA VAL A 65 9.99 -16.74 -20.33
C VAL A 65 9.27 -18.08 -20.20
N ARG A 66 8.57 -18.49 -21.26
CA ARG A 66 7.92 -19.80 -21.37
C ARG A 66 8.66 -20.64 -22.43
N GLN A 67 9.20 -21.77 -22.03
CA GLN A 67 9.89 -22.69 -22.97
C GLN A 67 10.87 -21.98 -23.93
N THR A 68 11.72 -21.10 -23.39
CA THR A 68 12.72 -20.31 -24.13
C THR A 68 12.16 -19.15 -24.98
N LYS A 69 10.87 -18.91 -24.97
CA LYS A 69 10.24 -17.77 -25.67
C LYS A 69 9.86 -16.68 -24.67
N HIS A 70 10.15 -15.46 -25.03
CA HIS A 70 9.73 -14.28 -24.30
C HIS A 70 8.27 -13.94 -24.63
N HIS A 71 7.48 -13.68 -23.59
CA HIS A 71 6.11 -13.20 -23.69
C HIS A 71 5.97 -11.95 -22.82
N VAL A 72 5.64 -10.82 -23.45
CA VAL A 72 5.41 -9.58 -22.71
C VAL A 72 3.93 -9.48 -22.39
N GLU A 73 3.62 -9.49 -21.10
CA GLU A 73 2.28 -9.28 -20.56
C GLU A 73 2.17 -7.90 -19.90
N LEU A 74 0.94 -7.38 -19.81
CA LEU A 74 0.66 -6.12 -19.14
C LEU A 74 -0.02 -6.38 -17.80
N ALA A 75 0.75 -6.41 -16.74
CA ALA A 75 0.26 -6.42 -15.38
C ALA A 75 -0.15 -5.00 -14.93
N SER A 76 -0.67 -4.90 -13.72
CA SER A 76 -1.07 -3.65 -13.09
C SER A 76 -0.14 -3.31 -11.93
N MET A 77 0.12 -2.02 -11.71
CA MET A 77 0.97 -1.54 -10.63
C MET A 77 0.33 -0.33 -9.95
N GLY A 78 0.30 -0.30 -8.64
CA GLY A 78 -0.07 0.86 -7.82
C GLY A 78 0.89 1.03 -6.66
N TYR A 79 0.98 2.25 -6.11
CA TYR A 79 1.84 2.51 -4.95
C TYR A 79 1.29 3.63 -4.08
N PHE A 80 1.60 3.55 -2.79
CA PHE A 80 1.34 4.56 -1.78
C PHE A 80 2.32 4.40 -0.62
N ASP A 81 2.49 5.43 0.18
CA ASP A 81 3.33 5.37 1.37
C ASP A 81 2.47 5.46 2.62
N PHE A 82 2.84 4.73 3.67
CA PHE A 82 2.12 4.80 4.93
C PHE A 82 2.98 4.43 6.14
N SER A 83 2.49 4.83 7.31
CA SER A 83 2.92 4.34 8.61
C SER A 83 1.69 3.93 9.44
N GLY A 84 1.89 3.05 10.42
CA GLY A 84 0.79 2.53 11.23
C GLY A 84 -0.02 1.46 10.50
N GLN A 85 -1.35 1.59 10.47
CA GLN A 85 -2.26 0.60 9.91
C GLN A 85 -3.18 1.20 8.85
N VAL A 86 -3.33 0.50 7.72
CA VAL A 86 -4.23 0.89 6.63
C VAL A 86 -5.11 -0.27 6.18
N GLU A 87 -6.29 0.07 5.70
CA GLU A 87 -7.18 -0.85 4.99
C GLU A 87 -7.01 -0.65 3.49
N VAL A 88 -6.93 -1.74 2.75
CA VAL A 88 -6.80 -1.78 1.29
C VAL A 88 -8.04 -2.43 0.70
N SER A 89 -8.60 -1.81 -0.33
CA SER A 89 -9.70 -2.33 -1.14
C SER A 89 -9.27 -2.43 -2.59
N VAL A 90 -9.36 -3.62 -3.16
CA VAL A 90 -9.01 -3.92 -4.55
C VAL A 90 -10.23 -4.49 -5.25
N THR A 91 -10.77 -3.76 -6.22
CA THR A 91 -11.87 -4.23 -7.07
C THR A 91 -11.31 -4.70 -8.40
N TYR A 92 -11.63 -5.93 -8.79
CA TYR A 92 -11.31 -6.49 -10.10
C TYR A 92 -12.39 -6.09 -11.10
N ASN A 93 -12.04 -5.25 -12.08
CA ASN A 93 -13.01 -4.64 -13.00
C ASN A 93 -13.42 -5.54 -14.17
N LYS A 94 -12.81 -6.74 -14.28
CA LYS A 94 -13.12 -7.70 -15.37
C LYS A 94 -14.13 -8.78 -14.97
N GLY A 95 -14.70 -8.70 -13.75
CA GLY A 95 -15.71 -9.64 -13.32
C GLY A 95 -15.63 -10.03 -11.84
N GLU A 96 -16.22 -11.14 -11.49
CA GLU A 96 -16.29 -11.65 -10.13
C GLU A 96 -14.96 -12.25 -9.66
N VAL A 97 -14.62 -12.03 -8.40
CA VAL A 97 -13.48 -12.67 -7.74
C VAL A 97 -13.96 -13.99 -7.10
N LYS A 98 -13.68 -15.10 -7.76
CA LYS A 98 -13.94 -16.45 -7.23
C LYS A 98 -12.87 -16.92 -6.26
N SER A 99 -11.63 -16.46 -6.49
CA SER A 99 -10.49 -16.70 -5.60
C SER A 99 -9.52 -15.52 -5.69
N GLY A 100 -8.89 -15.18 -4.56
CA GLY A 100 -7.89 -14.13 -4.48
C GLY A 100 -6.73 -14.53 -3.58
N ARG A 101 -5.52 -14.19 -3.96
CA ARG A 101 -4.30 -14.42 -3.18
C ARG A 101 -3.50 -13.14 -3.07
N VAL A 102 -2.98 -12.88 -1.87
CA VAL A 102 -2.00 -11.81 -1.63
C VAL A 102 -0.65 -12.47 -1.39
N ARG A 103 0.32 -12.17 -2.24
CA ARG A 103 1.69 -12.69 -2.13
C ARG A 103 2.66 -11.62 -1.64
N PRO A 104 3.75 -12.04 -0.98
CA PRO A 104 4.16 -13.41 -0.60
C PRO A 104 3.20 -14.05 0.41
N LEU A 105 2.93 -15.35 0.26
CA LEU A 105 2.04 -16.08 1.19
C LEU A 105 2.58 -16.09 2.63
N SER A 106 3.91 -15.95 2.79
CA SER A 106 4.57 -15.85 4.11
C SER A 106 4.13 -14.62 4.92
N TYR A 107 3.48 -13.64 4.29
CA TYR A 107 2.93 -12.50 5.03
C TYR A 107 1.62 -12.83 5.77
N GLY A 108 1.00 -13.97 5.47
CA GLY A 108 -0.22 -14.41 6.13
C GLY A 108 -1.46 -13.54 5.84
N ILE A 109 -1.44 -12.73 4.77
CA ILE A 109 -2.55 -11.85 4.42
C ILE A 109 -3.62 -12.64 3.68
N THR A 110 -4.77 -12.81 4.30
CA THR A 110 -5.95 -13.44 3.69
C THR A 110 -6.98 -12.37 3.37
N PRO A 111 -7.26 -12.08 2.09
CA PRO A 111 -8.25 -11.07 1.73
C PRO A 111 -9.67 -11.58 2.00
N ARG A 112 -10.53 -10.68 2.47
CA ARG A 112 -11.98 -10.89 2.47
C ARG A 112 -12.51 -10.57 1.07
N ILE A 113 -13.25 -11.50 0.47
CA ILE A 113 -13.81 -11.37 -0.88
C ILE A 113 -15.32 -11.10 -0.78
N SER A 114 -15.78 -10.12 -1.56
CA SER A 114 -17.21 -9.79 -1.71
C SER A 114 -17.45 -9.33 -3.15
N GLY A 115 -18.12 -10.17 -3.96
CA GLY A 115 -18.33 -9.93 -5.39
C GLY A 115 -17.02 -9.77 -6.15
N SER A 116 -16.79 -8.62 -6.74
CA SER A 116 -15.57 -8.28 -7.46
C SER A 116 -14.48 -7.65 -6.56
N THR A 117 -14.71 -7.49 -5.26
CA THR A 117 -13.83 -6.74 -4.38
C THR A 117 -13.16 -7.62 -3.33
N MET A 118 -11.87 -7.39 -3.14
CA MET A 118 -11.05 -7.94 -2.07
C MET A 118 -10.66 -6.83 -1.10
N THR A 119 -10.76 -7.10 0.21
CA THR A 119 -10.32 -6.17 1.26
C THR A 119 -9.39 -6.86 2.22
N PHE A 120 -8.36 -6.15 2.66
CA PHE A 120 -7.40 -6.62 3.67
C PHE A 120 -6.75 -5.44 4.38
N THR A 121 -6.05 -5.74 5.47
CA THR A 121 -5.36 -4.73 6.28
C THR A 121 -3.85 -4.94 6.19
N LEU A 122 -3.11 -3.84 6.18
CA LEU A 122 -1.65 -3.82 6.33
C LEU A 122 -1.30 -3.13 7.65
N ASP A 123 -0.46 -3.79 8.45
CA ASP A 123 0.06 -3.31 9.74
C ASP A 123 1.45 -2.68 9.61
N ARG A 124 2.06 -2.79 8.45
CA ARG A 124 3.39 -2.27 8.09
C ARG A 124 3.58 -2.23 6.58
N PRO A 125 4.53 -1.42 6.08
CA PRO A 125 4.90 -1.38 4.66
C PRO A 125 5.28 -2.76 4.10
N ARG A 126 4.75 -3.07 2.90
CA ARG A 126 4.96 -4.35 2.21
C ARG A 126 4.76 -4.21 0.70
N ASN A 127 5.58 -4.90 -0.08
CA ASN A 127 5.37 -5.05 -1.50
C ASN A 127 4.58 -6.34 -1.76
N LEU A 128 3.48 -6.22 -2.48
CA LEU A 128 2.50 -7.28 -2.67
C LEU A 128 2.27 -7.56 -4.15
N SER A 129 1.93 -8.81 -4.45
CA SER A 129 1.32 -9.20 -5.72
C SER A 129 -0.05 -9.81 -5.42
N ILE A 130 -1.09 -9.30 -6.07
CA ILE A 130 -2.47 -9.70 -5.86
C ILE A 130 -2.94 -10.45 -7.09
N GLU A 131 -3.21 -11.74 -6.91
CA GLU A 131 -3.68 -12.66 -7.95
C GLU A 131 -5.18 -12.86 -7.82
N VAL A 132 -5.89 -12.84 -8.95
CA VAL A 132 -7.33 -13.05 -9.03
C VAL A 132 -7.61 -14.25 -9.92
N ASN A 133 -8.47 -15.17 -9.46
CA ASN A 133 -8.96 -16.32 -10.22
C ASN A 133 -7.86 -17.23 -10.79
N GLY A 134 -6.67 -17.24 -10.13
CA GLY A 134 -5.54 -18.06 -10.54
C GLY A 134 -4.69 -17.48 -11.68
N ASP A 135 -5.02 -16.27 -12.17
CA ASP A 135 -4.18 -15.55 -13.12
C ASP A 135 -2.96 -14.97 -12.40
N ILE A 136 -1.78 -15.39 -12.81
CA ILE A 136 -0.49 -14.97 -12.23
C ILE A 136 0.25 -13.95 -13.12
N PHE A 137 -0.28 -13.62 -14.30
CA PHE A 137 0.35 -12.74 -15.28
C PHE A 137 -0.28 -11.36 -15.33
N HIS A 138 -1.61 -11.26 -15.18
CA HIS A 138 -2.34 -10.00 -15.16
C HIS A 138 -2.69 -9.57 -13.74
N ASN A 139 -1.79 -9.82 -12.83
CA ASN A 139 -1.95 -9.48 -11.41
C ASN A 139 -1.75 -7.99 -11.14
N LEU A 140 -2.08 -7.59 -9.90
CA LEU A 140 -1.81 -6.25 -9.39
C LEU A 140 -0.57 -6.30 -8.48
N HIS A 141 0.49 -5.60 -8.87
CA HIS A 141 1.62 -5.29 -8.00
C HIS A 141 1.31 -4.05 -7.17
N LEU A 142 1.27 -4.18 -5.87
CA LEU A 142 0.97 -3.08 -4.96
C LEU A 142 2.17 -2.82 -4.05
N PHE A 143 2.77 -1.65 -4.22
CA PHE A 143 3.91 -1.19 -3.43
C PHE A 143 3.41 -0.27 -2.33
N ALA A 144 3.24 -0.83 -1.15
CA ALA A 144 2.88 -0.11 0.06
C ALA A 144 4.17 0.20 0.84
N ASN A 145 4.74 1.37 0.60
CA ASN A 145 6.06 1.76 1.06
C ASN A 145 6.02 2.44 2.43
N PRO A 146 7.14 2.52 3.14
CA PRO A 146 7.26 3.41 4.29
C PRO A 146 7.20 4.88 3.85
N ILE A 147 6.76 5.76 4.75
CA ILE A 147 6.83 7.21 4.54
C ILE A 147 8.29 7.61 4.30
N ASP A 148 8.54 8.33 3.22
CA ASP A 148 9.85 8.88 2.91
C ASP A 148 10.15 10.11 3.77
N GLU A 149 10.91 9.91 4.84
CA GLU A 149 11.36 10.97 5.74
C GLU A 149 12.59 11.72 5.19
N ASN A 150 13.26 11.15 4.19
CA ASN A 150 14.51 11.67 3.63
C ASN A 150 14.30 12.54 2.39
N ARG A 151 13.08 12.98 2.12
CA ARG A 151 12.79 13.84 0.98
C ARG A 151 13.67 15.09 1.02
N PRO A 152 14.44 15.41 -0.04
CA PRO A 152 15.36 16.54 -0.02
C PRO A 152 14.64 17.85 0.31
N LYS A 153 15.03 18.52 1.38
CA LYS A 153 14.45 19.81 1.80
C LYS A 153 14.83 20.95 0.85
N LYS A 154 15.93 20.77 0.08
CA LYS A 154 16.42 21.74 -0.91
C LYS A 154 16.62 21.05 -2.25
N LEU A 155 15.74 21.32 -3.20
CA LEU A 155 15.81 20.78 -4.57
C LEU A 155 16.94 21.40 -5.42
N LYS A 156 17.66 22.41 -4.90
CA LYS A 156 18.73 23.14 -5.60
C LYS A 156 20.12 22.83 -5.03
N ASP A 157 20.38 21.60 -4.67
CA ASP A 157 21.74 21.16 -4.35
C ASP A 157 22.44 20.74 -5.65
N LYS A 158 23.62 21.35 -5.94
CA LYS A 158 24.40 21.04 -7.15
C LYS A 158 24.93 19.60 -7.24
N ASN A 159 24.93 18.90 -6.12
CA ASN A 159 25.32 17.49 -6.02
C ASN A 159 24.13 16.53 -6.01
N LEU A 160 22.88 17.05 -6.19
CA LEU A 160 21.66 16.27 -6.18
C LEU A 160 20.97 16.36 -7.53
N ILE A 161 20.73 15.21 -8.15
CA ILE A 161 19.83 15.07 -9.28
C ILE A 161 18.51 14.57 -8.71
N TYR A 162 17.48 15.39 -8.76
CA TYR A 162 16.15 15.06 -8.25
C TYR A 162 15.16 14.97 -9.40
N PHE A 163 14.60 13.77 -9.57
CA PHE A 163 13.49 13.54 -10.48
C PHE A 163 12.18 13.72 -9.71
N ALA A 164 11.45 14.78 -10.00
CA ALA A 164 10.11 14.97 -9.45
C ALA A 164 9.15 13.87 -9.97
N PRO A 165 8.01 13.61 -9.31
CA PRO A 165 6.98 12.75 -9.89
C PRO A 165 6.60 13.24 -11.29
N GLY A 166 6.53 12.33 -12.26
CA GLY A 166 6.22 12.67 -13.64
C GLY A 166 6.94 11.81 -14.67
N ILE A 167 6.73 12.14 -15.96
CA ILE A 167 7.44 11.55 -17.08
C ILE A 167 8.69 12.36 -17.35
N HIS A 168 9.85 11.72 -17.34
CA HIS A 168 11.14 12.33 -17.65
C HIS A 168 11.71 11.70 -18.92
N GLN A 169 11.93 12.51 -19.94
CA GLN A 169 12.68 12.12 -21.14
C GLN A 169 14.15 12.47 -20.90
N LEU A 170 15.02 11.48 -20.93
CA LEU A 170 16.47 11.60 -20.73
C LEU A 170 17.19 11.59 -22.06
#